data_360502e0ef6d31c56770c75ceb9e2751
#
_entry.id   360502e0ef6d31c56770c75ceb9e2751
#
_cell.length_a   1.000
_cell.length_b   1.000
_cell.length_c   1.000
_cell.angle_alpha   90.00
_cell.angle_beta   90.00
_cell.angle_gamma   90.00
#
_symmetry.space_group_name_H-M   'P 1'
#
loop_
_entity.id
_entity.type
_entity.pdbx_description
1 polymer ?
#
loop_
_entity_poly.entity_id
_entity_poly.type
_entity_poly.pdbx_seq_one_letter_code
_entity_poly.pdbx_strand_id
1 'polypeptide(L)'
;LEAQQESSARDHREAAARAVLADRLDGEVDESLIDAQSRKMLEAFKLELKSGGTDIKEYCRFIGISENDILKEMREESATLVRENLALEALFRALRLNASEDETRRTFSLLAQEGGMPPGTVFEELDEAQKAAIREMTMHRMATDWLLEHATFSYN
;
A
#
# COMPACT_ATOMS: atom_id res chain seq x y z
N LEU A 1 -7.85 -19.96 13.79
CA LEU A 1 -8.92 -19.03 14.20
C LEU A 1 -8.36 -17.82 14.96
N GLU A 2 -7.61 -18.01 16.07
CA GLU A 2 -7.03 -16.92 16.87
C GLU A 2 -6.03 -16.07 16.06
N ALA A 3 -5.08 -16.68 15.34
CA ALA A 3 -4.11 -15.98 14.51
C ALA A 3 -4.76 -15.16 13.38
N GLN A 4 -5.87 -15.64 12.79
CA GLN A 4 -6.62 -14.88 11.80
C GLN A 4 -7.37 -13.70 12.40
N GLN A 5 -7.90 -13.84 13.62
CA GLN A 5 -8.56 -12.75 14.33
C GLN A 5 -7.57 -11.67 14.76
N GLU A 6 -6.37 -12.05 15.21
CA GLU A 6 -5.30 -11.11 15.55
C GLU A 6 -4.79 -10.35 14.32
N SER A 7 -4.61 -11.03 13.18
CA SER A 7 -4.23 -10.40 11.91
C SER A 7 -5.29 -9.39 11.46
N SER A 8 -6.56 -9.78 11.43
CA SER A 8 -7.65 -8.89 11.06
C SER A 8 -7.78 -7.68 11.99
N ALA A 9 -7.60 -7.87 13.30
CA ALA A 9 -7.64 -6.78 14.28
C ALA A 9 -6.45 -5.82 14.09
N ARG A 10 -5.28 -6.33 13.73
CA ARG A 10 -4.10 -5.52 13.39
C ARG A 10 -4.36 -4.69 12.14
N ASP A 11 -4.87 -5.30 11.07
CA ASP A 11 -5.15 -4.64 9.80
C ASP A 11 -6.15 -3.50 9.97
N HIS A 12 -7.19 -3.69 10.78
CA HIS A 12 -8.16 -2.64 11.10
C HIS A 12 -7.54 -1.47 11.87
N ARG A 13 -6.68 -1.76 12.85
CA ARG A 13 -5.97 -0.72 13.61
C ARG A 13 -5.00 0.06 12.73
N GLU A 14 -4.31 -0.62 11.84
CA GLU A 14 -3.40 -0.03 10.88
C GLU A 14 -4.13 0.91 9.93
N ALA A 15 -5.23 0.46 9.34
CA ALA A 15 -6.06 1.28 8.45
C ALA A 15 -6.62 2.52 9.17
N ALA A 16 -7.13 2.35 10.39
CA ALA A 16 -7.63 3.47 11.19
C ALA A 16 -6.54 4.48 11.54
N ALA A 17 -5.36 4.02 11.93
CA ALA A 17 -4.23 4.89 12.27
C ALA A 17 -3.73 5.68 11.05
N ARG A 18 -3.63 5.05 9.89
CA ARG A 18 -3.25 5.71 8.63
C ARG A 18 -4.25 6.76 8.21
N ALA A 19 -5.56 6.47 8.29
CA ALA A 19 -6.62 7.42 7.94
C ALA A 19 -6.56 8.66 8.84
N VAL A 20 -6.43 8.50 10.15
CA VAL A 20 -6.30 9.63 11.10
C VAL A 20 -5.03 10.44 10.84
N LEU A 21 -3.93 9.79 10.49
CA LEU A 21 -2.69 10.49 10.12
C LEU A 21 -2.87 11.29 8.84
N ALA A 22 -3.51 10.70 7.83
CA ALA A 22 -3.79 11.35 6.54
C ALA A 22 -4.68 12.59 6.68
N ASP A 23 -5.65 12.56 7.60
CA ASP A 23 -6.51 13.71 7.92
C ASP A 23 -5.74 14.90 8.51
N ARG A 24 -4.58 14.63 9.10
CA ARG A 24 -3.69 15.67 9.66
C ARG A 24 -2.68 16.22 8.66
N LEU A 25 -2.63 15.68 7.46
CA LEU A 25 -1.77 16.18 6.40
C LEU A 25 -2.35 17.47 5.84
N ASP A 26 -1.63 18.60 6.00
CA ASP A 26 -2.02 19.87 5.43
C ASP A 26 -1.72 19.93 3.93
N GLY A 27 -2.60 20.63 3.19
CA GLY A 27 -2.45 20.85 1.77
C GLY A 27 -3.18 19.85 0.88
N GLU A 28 -3.19 20.17 -0.41
CA GLU A 28 -3.77 19.32 -1.45
C GLU A 28 -2.73 18.36 -2.01
N VAL A 29 -3.18 17.17 -2.37
CA VAL A 29 -2.33 16.17 -3.04
C VAL A 29 -2.24 16.52 -4.52
N ASP A 30 -1.04 16.44 -5.08
CA ASP A 30 -0.82 16.65 -6.52
C ASP A 30 -1.59 15.59 -7.32
N GLU A 31 -2.47 16.07 -8.22
CA GLU A 31 -3.28 15.23 -9.10
C GLU A 31 -2.43 14.26 -9.95
N SER A 32 -1.20 14.66 -10.29
CA SER A 32 -0.30 13.80 -11.06
C SER A 32 0.10 12.53 -10.31
N LEU A 33 0.20 12.60 -8.98
CA LEU A 33 0.49 11.44 -8.13
C LEU A 33 -0.72 10.49 -8.08
N ILE A 34 -1.92 11.06 -7.98
CA ILE A 34 -3.17 10.30 -8.00
C ILE A 34 -3.32 9.59 -9.35
N ASP A 35 -3.07 10.29 -10.46
CA ASP A 35 -3.13 9.72 -11.80
C ASP A 35 -2.12 8.59 -12.01
N ALA A 36 -0.90 8.77 -11.50
CA ALA A 36 0.14 7.74 -11.58
C ALA A 36 -0.25 6.49 -10.77
N GLN A 37 -0.79 6.68 -9.57
CA GLN A 37 -1.23 5.58 -8.71
C GLN A 37 -2.44 4.86 -9.32
N SER A 38 -3.42 5.59 -9.83
CA SER A 38 -4.61 5.03 -10.48
C SER A 38 -4.24 4.18 -11.71
N ARG A 39 -3.27 4.64 -12.52
CA ARG A 39 -2.75 3.84 -13.64
C ARG A 39 -2.09 2.55 -13.19
N LYS A 40 -1.29 2.58 -12.13
CA LYS A 40 -0.67 1.36 -11.56
C LYS A 40 -1.72 0.37 -11.09
N MET A 41 -2.76 0.84 -10.38
CA MET A 41 -3.85 -0.02 -9.92
C MET A 41 -4.61 -0.64 -11.08
N LEU A 42 -4.93 0.15 -12.11
CA LEU A 42 -5.61 -0.34 -13.31
C LEU A 42 -4.81 -1.41 -14.06
N GLU A 43 -3.50 -1.20 -14.22
CA GLU A 43 -2.65 -2.18 -14.91
C GLU A 43 -2.50 -3.47 -14.08
N ALA A 44 -2.36 -3.37 -12.77
CA ALA A 44 -2.34 -4.54 -11.88
C ALA A 44 -3.68 -5.32 -11.97
N PHE A 45 -4.80 -4.62 -11.93
CA PHE A 45 -6.13 -5.22 -12.07
C PHE A 45 -6.33 -5.91 -13.41
N LYS A 46 -5.93 -5.28 -14.51
CA LYS A 46 -5.98 -5.91 -15.84
C LYS A 46 -5.13 -7.18 -15.92
N LEU A 47 -3.95 -7.15 -15.29
CA LEU A 47 -3.07 -8.32 -15.24
C LEU A 47 -3.69 -9.47 -14.44
N GLU A 48 -4.32 -9.16 -13.32
CA GLU A 48 -5.03 -10.12 -12.48
C GLU A 48 -6.21 -10.77 -13.26
N LEU A 49 -7.04 -9.95 -13.88
CA LEU A 49 -8.16 -10.44 -14.72
C LEU A 49 -7.67 -11.34 -15.85
N LYS A 50 -6.58 -10.95 -16.52
CA LYS A 50 -5.97 -11.74 -17.59
C LYS A 50 -5.45 -13.09 -17.08
N SER A 51 -4.85 -13.13 -15.90
CA SER A 51 -4.40 -14.37 -15.28
C SER A 51 -5.57 -15.29 -14.91
N GLY A 52 -6.72 -14.71 -14.58
CA GLY A 52 -8.00 -15.40 -14.37
C GLY A 52 -8.74 -15.77 -15.67
N GLY A 53 -8.18 -15.45 -16.85
CA GLY A 53 -8.78 -15.80 -18.15
C GLY A 53 -9.91 -14.87 -18.59
N THR A 54 -10.01 -13.66 -18.03
CA THR A 54 -11.04 -12.67 -18.35
C THR A 54 -10.42 -11.28 -18.63
N ASP A 55 -11.24 -10.33 -19.04
CA ASP A 55 -10.86 -8.93 -19.21
C ASP A 55 -11.80 -7.99 -18.46
N ILE A 56 -11.46 -6.70 -18.44
CA ILE A 56 -12.24 -5.69 -17.73
C ILE A 56 -13.68 -5.57 -18.24
N LYS A 57 -13.91 -5.78 -19.53
CA LYS A 57 -15.25 -5.67 -20.15
C LYS A 57 -16.13 -6.84 -19.73
N GLU A 58 -15.57 -8.06 -19.75
CA GLU A 58 -16.27 -9.25 -19.30
C GLU A 58 -16.55 -9.18 -17.81
N TYR A 59 -15.57 -8.75 -17.02
CA TYR A 59 -15.72 -8.53 -15.59
C TYR A 59 -16.85 -7.54 -15.29
N CYS A 60 -16.82 -6.34 -15.91
CA CYS A 60 -17.87 -5.33 -15.74
C CYS A 60 -19.26 -5.86 -16.09
N ARG A 61 -19.36 -6.61 -17.17
CA ARG A 61 -20.63 -7.23 -17.58
C ARG A 61 -21.13 -8.25 -16.56
N PHE A 62 -20.21 -9.03 -16.00
CA PHE A 62 -20.54 -10.04 -15.00
C PHE A 62 -21.06 -9.44 -13.70
N ILE A 63 -20.41 -8.38 -13.19
CA ILE A 63 -20.80 -7.72 -11.93
C ILE A 63 -21.85 -6.62 -12.10
N GLY A 64 -22.17 -6.22 -13.36
CA GLY A 64 -23.23 -5.27 -13.66
C GLY A 64 -22.86 -3.79 -13.40
N ILE A 65 -21.58 -3.45 -13.49
CA ILE A 65 -21.10 -2.05 -13.40
C ILE A 65 -20.41 -1.62 -14.69
N SER A 66 -20.26 -0.30 -14.91
CA SER A 66 -19.54 0.23 -16.06
C SER A 66 -18.03 0.28 -15.84
N GLU A 67 -17.25 0.27 -16.94
CA GLU A 67 -15.80 0.51 -16.85
C GLU A 67 -15.49 1.89 -16.23
N ASN A 68 -16.31 2.90 -16.51
CA ASN A 68 -16.16 4.24 -15.95
C ASN A 68 -16.34 4.25 -14.43
N ASP A 69 -17.26 3.45 -13.89
CA ASP A 69 -17.46 3.33 -12.45
C ASP A 69 -16.22 2.70 -11.78
N ILE A 70 -15.65 1.65 -12.39
CA ILE A 70 -14.38 1.06 -11.91
C ILE A 70 -13.24 2.08 -11.92
N LEU A 71 -13.09 2.83 -13.01
CA LEU A 71 -12.04 3.83 -13.12
C LEU A 71 -12.21 4.95 -12.08
N LYS A 72 -13.45 5.36 -11.81
CA LYS A 72 -13.76 6.35 -10.78
C LYS A 72 -13.42 5.82 -9.38
N GLU A 73 -13.85 4.62 -9.04
CA GLU A 73 -13.54 3.99 -7.76
C GLU A 73 -12.02 3.84 -7.56
N MET A 74 -11.31 3.36 -8.58
CA MET A 74 -9.83 3.26 -8.53
C MET A 74 -9.15 4.61 -8.31
N ARG A 75 -9.69 5.68 -8.91
CA ARG A 75 -9.15 7.02 -8.71
C ARG A 75 -9.38 7.53 -7.28
N GLU A 76 -10.57 7.32 -6.72
CA GLU A 76 -10.91 7.69 -5.35
C GLU A 76 -10.05 6.91 -4.34
N GLU A 77 -9.88 5.61 -4.55
CA GLU A 77 -9.00 4.78 -3.74
C GLU A 77 -7.52 5.21 -3.87
N SER A 78 -7.07 5.54 -5.08
CA SER A 78 -5.72 6.06 -5.32
C SER A 78 -5.48 7.38 -4.60
N ALA A 79 -6.46 8.29 -4.59
CA ALA A 79 -6.34 9.56 -3.88
C ALA A 79 -6.16 9.34 -2.37
N THR A 80 -6.91 8.41 -1.79
CA THR A 80 -6.78 8.01 -0.38
C THR A 80 -5.40 7.43 -0.10
N LEU A 81 -4.97 6.47 -0.90
CA LEU A 81 -3.69 5.79 -0.72
C LEU A 81 -2.50 6.74 -0.86
N VAL A 82 -2.51 7.63 -1.86
CA VAL A 82 -1.44 8.62 -2.05
C VAL A 82 -1.38 9.56 -0.85
N ARG A 83 -2.52 10.02 -0.34
CA ARG A 83 -2.57 10.89 0.83
C ARG A 83 -2.03 10.19 2.09
N GLU A 84 -2.40 8.95 2.32
CA GLU A 84 -1.88 8.14 3.43
C GLU A 84 -0.36 7.94 3.32
N ASN A 85 0.14 7.60 2.14
CA ASN A 85 1.58 7.40 1.92
C ASN A 85 2.37 8.70 2.14
N LEU A 86 1.89 9.84 1.66
CA LEU A 86 2.52 11.13 1.89
C LEU A 86 2.55 11.49 3.38
N ALA A 87 1.47 11.18 4.11
CA ALA A 87 1.41 11.39 5.55
C ALA A 87 2.41 10.50 6.32
N LEU A 88 2.55 9.23 5.93
CA LEU A 88 3.55 8.31 6.48
C LEU A 88 4.99 8.79 6.19
N GLU A 89 5.25 9.27 4.99
CA GLU A 89 6.56 9.84 4.64
C GLU A 89 6.88 11.11 5.45
N ALA A 90 5.88 11.97 5.65
CA ALA A 90 6.03 13.15 6.49
C ALA A 90 6.34 12.77 7.94
N LEU A 91 5.64 11.77 8.48
CA LEU A 91 5.90 11.23 9.81
C LEU A 91 7.31 10.62 9.92
N PHE A 92 7.70 9.80 8.94
CA PHE A 92 9.03 9.18 8.87
C PHE A 92 10.14 10.23 8.95
N ARG A 93 10.01 11.33 8.19
CA ARG A 93 10.96 12.45 8.21
C ARG A 93 10.94 13.22 9.52
N ALA A 94 9.75 13.50 10.06
CA ALA A 94 9.61 14.22 11.34
C ALA A 94 10.24 13.46 12.50
N LEU A 95 10.14 12.15 12.50
CA LEU A 95 10.76 11.26 13.49
C LEU A 95 12.25 11.00 13.22
N ARG A 96 12.80 11.48 12.11
CA ARG A 96 14.18 11.23 11.67
C ARG A 96 14.53 9.75 11.61
N LEU A 97 13.58 8.92 11.21
CA LEU A 97 13.81 7.49 11.01
C LEU A 97 14.77 7.26 9.84
N ASN A 98 15.45 6.12 9.85
CA ASN A 98 16.39 5.76 8.80
C ASN A 98 16.04 4.37 8.25
N ALA A 99 15.65 4.31 6.98
CA ALA A 99 15.47 3.06 6.25
C ALA A 99 16.85 2.50 5.85
N SER A 100 17.56 1.94 6.82
CA SER A 100 18.85 1.30 6.60
C SER A 100 18.75 0.10 5.65
N GLU A 101 19.89 -0.41 5.17
CA GLU A 101 19.91 -1.61 4.35
C GLU A 101 19.34 -2.82 5.10
N ASP A 102 19.63 -2.95 6.40
CA ASP A 102 19.07 -4.03 7.22
C ASP A 102 17.55 -3.96 7.32
N GLU A 103 16.99 -2.77 7.53
CA GLU A 103 15.54 -2.56 7.55
C GLU A 103 14.91 -2.84 6.17
N THR A 104 15.60 -2.49 5.09
CA THR A 104 15.17 -2.76 3.72
C THR A 104 15.18 -4.27 3.43
N ARG A 105 16.20 -4.99 3.86
CA ARG A 105 16.27 -6.46 3.79
C ARG A 105 15.16 -7.13 4.60
N ARG A 106 14.86 -6.59 5.77
CA ARG A 106 13.74 -7.07 6.59
C ARG A 106 12.41 -6.93 5.87
N THR A 107 12.16 -5.76 5.25
CA THR A 107 10.95 -5.55 4.44
C THR A 107 10.89 -6.52 3.27
N PHE A 108 12.01 -6.71 2.55
CA PHE A 108 12.10 -7.71 1.48
C PHE A 108 11.72 -9.11 1.96
N SER A 109 12.24 -9.53 3.12
CA SER A 109 11.94 -10.85 3.70
C SER A 109 10.46 -11.01 4.06
N LEU A 110 9.82 -9.97 4.58
CA LEU A 110 8.39 -9.98 4.86
C LEU A 110 7.57 -10.11 3.57
N LEU A 111 7.90 -9.32 2.53
CA LEU A 111 7.25 -9.40 1.22
C LEU A 111 7.39 -10.79 0.60
N ALA A 112 8.57 -11.41 0.70
CA ALA A 112 8.79 -12.75 0.18
C ALA A 112 7.95 -13.81 0.93
N GLN A 113 7.79 -13.67 2.24
CA GLN A 113 6.96 -14.56 3.06
C GLN A 113 5.46 -14.42 2.74
N GLU A 114 5.03 -13.21 2.41
CA GLU A 114 3.63 -12.90 2.05
C GLU A 114 3.30 -13.22 0.58
N GLY A 115 4.27 -13.70 -0.20
CA GLY A 115 4.10 -14.00 -1.62
C GLY A 115 4.13 -12.76 -2.53
N GLY A 116 4.55 -11.61 -2.02
CA GLY A 116 4.70 -10.36 -2.76
C GLY A 116 5.92 -10.33 -3.70
N MET A 117 6.73 -11.40 -3.70
CA MET A 117 7.89 -11.56 -4.57
C MET A 117 7.85 -12.90 -5.28
N PRO A 118 8.38 -13.00 -6.51
CA PRO A 118 8.53 -14.29 -7.19
C PRO A 118 9.38 -15.26 -6.37
N PRO A 119 9.03 -16.56 -6.34
CA PRO A 119 9.82 -17.56 -5.65
C PRO A 119 11.28 -17.56 -6.13
N GLY A 120 12.23 -17.61 -5.20
CA GLY A 120 13.66 -17.63 -5.50
C GLY A 120 14.29 -16.25 -5.76
N THR A 121 13.52 -15.16 -5.65
CA THR A 121 14.10 -13.81 -5.73
C THR A 121 15.10 -13.59 -4.58
N VAL A 122 16.28 -13.07 -4.91
CA VAL A 122 17.35 -12.76 -3.96
C VAL A 122 17.57 -11.25 -3.91
N PHE A 123 17.66 -10.69 -2.72
CA PHE A 123 17.78 -9.23 -2.53
C PHE A 123 18.97 -8.61 -3.27
N GLU A 124 20.11 -9.32 -3.31
CA GLU A 124 21.33 -8.88 -3.96
C GLU A 124 21.20 -8.77 -5.49
N GLU A 125 20.30 -9.55 -6.08
CA GLU A 125 20.05 -9.58 -7.53
C GLU A 125 19.06 -8.53 -8.00
N LEU A 126 18.43 -7.81 -7.07
CA LEU A 126 17.51 -6.73 -7.39
C LEU A 126 18.25 -5.55 -8.03
N ASP A 127 17.65 -4.96 -9.04
CA ASP A 127 18.13 -3.72 -9.60
C ASP A 127 17.87 -2.50 -8.68
N GLU A 128 18.44 -1.36 -9.02
CA GLU A 128 18.35 -0.15 -8.19
C GLU A 128 16.90 0.38 -8.07
N ALA A 129 16.09 0.22 -9.12
CA ALA A 129 14.68 0.64 -9.10
C ALA A 129 13.85 -0.27 -8.16
N GLN A 130 14.10 -1.57 -8.19
CA GLN A 130 13.47 -2.54 -7.30
C GLN A 130 13.88 -2.30 -5.84
N LYS A 131 15.17 -2.06 -5.58
CA LYS A 131 15.66 -1.71 -4.24
C LYS A 131 15.09 -0.40 -3.73
N ALA A 132 14.95 0.61 -4.60
CA ALA A 132 14.33 1.88 -4.26
C ALA A 132 12.84 1.71 -3.89
N ALA A 133 12.09 0.88 -4.62
CA ALA A 133 10.70 0.56 -4.30
C ALA A 133 10.57 -0.14 -2.93
N ILE A 134 11.44 -1.10 -2.63
CA ILE A 134 11.44 -1.77 -1.32
C ILE A 134 11.83 -0.80 -0.20
N ARG A 135 12.74 0.13 -0.46
CA ARG A 135 13.11 1.17 0.52
C ARG A 135 11.94 2.10 0.83
N GLU A 136 11.16 2.50 -0.18
CA GLU A 136 9.93 3.27 0.00
C GLU A 136 8.91 2.50 0.86
N MET A 137 8.69 1.21 0.56
CA MET A 137 7.84 0.35 1.39
C MET A 137 8.38 0.22 2.83
N THR A 138 9.70 0.21 3.00
CA THR A 138 10.35 0.19 4.32
C THR A 138 10.04 1.46 5.11
N MET A 139 10.09 2.62 4.46
CA MET A 139 9.73 3.90 5.09
C MET A 139 8.27 3.89 5.58
N HIS A 140 7.35 3.41 4.74
CA HIS A 140 5.93 3.30 5.10
C HIS A 140 5.71 2.30 6.24
N ARG A 141 6.36 1.14 6.20
CA ARG A 141 6.30 0.13 7.26
C ARG A 141 6.79 0.69 8.59
N MET A 142 7.97 1.30 8.61
CA MET A 142 8.56 1.84 9.84
C MET A 142 7.68 2.93 10.46
N ALA A 143 7.13 3.83 9.64
CA ALA A 143 6.21 4.86 10.12
C ALA A 143 4.90 4.25 10.65
N THR A 144 4.37 3.22 9.99
CA THR A 144 3.17 2.50 10.41
C THR A 144 3.41 1.75 11.74
N ASP A 145 4.52 1.06 11.86
CA ASP A 145 4.89 0.35 13.11
C ASP A 145 4.96 1.34 14.28
N TRP A 146 5.59 2.49 14.08
CA TRP A 146 5.65 3.55 15.07
C TRP A 146 4.25 4.06 15.46
N LEU A 147 3.36 4.27 14.49
CA LEU A 147 1.98 4.67 14.75
C LEU A 147 1.24 3.65 15.60
N LEU A 148 1.35 2.36 15.30
CA LEU A 148 0.68 1.29 16.03
C LEU A 148 1.18 1.18 17.48
N GLU A 149 2.46 1.45 17.71
CA GLU A 149 3.06 1.44 19.04
C GLU A 149 2.64 2.62 19.90
N HIS A 150 2.36 3.78 19.28
CA HIS A 150 2.10 5.05 19.99
C HIS A 150 0.64 5.52 19.90
N ALA A 151 -0.20 4.90 19.08
CA ALA A 151 -1.60 5.24 18.95
C ALA A 151 -2.44 4.63 20.06
N THR A 152 -3.44 5.38 20.54
CA THR A 152 -4.46 4.88 21.47
C THR A 152 -5.72 4.54 20.67
N PHE A 153 -6.18 3.30 20.78
CA PHE A 153 -7.39 2.82 20.12
C PHE A 153 -8.52 2.71 21.14
N SER A 154 -9.66 3.39 20.85
CA SER A 154 -10.89 3.27 21.64
C SER A 154 -11.84 2.32 20.91
N TYR A 155 -12.26 1.29 21.60
CA TYR A 155 -13.30 0.37 21.11
C TYR A 155 -14.64 0.81 21.72
N ASN A 156 -15.53 1.31 20.87
CA ASN A 156 -16.92 1.59 21.25
C ASN A 156 -17.81 0.40 20.91
#